data_5682c63b839785bdda806ead82055018
#
_entry.id   5682c63b839785bdda806ead82055018
#
_cell.length_a   1.000
_cell.length_b   1.000
_cell.length_c   1.000
_cell.angle_alpha   90.00
_cell.angle_beta   90.00
_cell.angle_gamma   90.00
#
_symmetry.space_group_name_H-M   'P 1'
#
loop_
_entity.id
_entity.type
_entity.pdbx_description
1 polymer ?
#
loop_
_entity_poly.entity_id
_entity_poly.type
_entity_poly.pdbx_seq_one_letter_code
_entity_poly.pdbx_strand_id
1 'polypeptide(L)'
;MIDIDNVVAGYTAEIDILRGTTLNVQSAEIVTLLGPNGCGKSTLLKTIAGFLLPRGGQVRLRGQDVSQIPVHRKIRHCGLGFVPQTENVFSALTIRENLQVGGHYMAKADCARRMDELCALYPILAKKFDARAASMSGGERQILALARALMPRPEILLLDEPSAGLSPKVLHEVFDAIVHVRDQERVTILMVEQNAMEALRISDRAYVLSMGAVALTGRAQELLQDEKVRELYLGGRAH
;
A
#
# COMPACT_ATOMS: atom_id res chain seq x y z
N MET A 1 -5.85 -3.16 13.77
CA MET A 1 -6.54 -3.21 12.46
C MET A 1 -5.95 -4.28 11.54
N ILE A 2 -4.63 -4.32 11.41
CA ILE A 2 -3.87 -5.42 10.80
C ILE A 2 -3.02 -6.04 11.90
N ASP A 3 -3.06 -7.37 12.05
CA ASP A 3 -2.22 -8.10 12.99
C ASP A 3 -1.58 -9.28 12.25
N ILE A 4 -0.27 -9.32 12.28
CA ILE A 4 0.59 -10.34 11.69
C ILE A 4 1.33 -11.02 12.83
N ASP A 5 1.14 -12.32 12.97
CA ASP A 5 1.71 -13.08 14.05
C ASP A 5 2.52 -14.26 13.52
N ASN A 6 3.84 -14.19 13.69
CA ASN A 6 4.81 -15.24 13.38
C ASN A 6 4.68 -15.82 11.95
N VAL A 7 4.41 -14.96 10.97
CA VAL A 7 4.10 -15.38 9.59
C VAL A 7 5.34 -15.91 8.88
N VAL A 8 5.19 -17.11 8.31
CA VAL A 8 6.16 -17.79 7.43
C VAL A 8 5.54 -17.93 6.04
N ALA A 9 6.20 -17.41 5.01
CA ALA A 9 5.70 -17.45 3.62
C ALA A 9 6.84 -17.36 2.60
N GLY A 10 6.59 -17.84 1.39
CA GLY A 10 7.48 -17.76 0.25
C GLY A 10 6.80 -18.21 -1.03
N TYR A 11 7.45 -17.99 -2.17
CA TYR A 11 6.89 -18.30 -3.49
C TYR A 11 6.99 -19.79 -3.87
N THR A 12 7.96 -20.50 -3.30
CA THR A 12 8.15 -21.97 -3.52
C THR A 12 8.07 -22.69 -2.18
N ALA A 13 7.79 -23.98 -2.20
CA ALA A 13 7.66 -24.79 -0.99
C ALA A 13 8.96 -24.86 -0.16
N GLU A 14 10.11 -24.71 -0.82
CA GLU A 14 11.44 -24.92 -0.21
C GLU A 14 12.04 -23.63 0.39
N ILE A 15 11.55 -22.46 -0.01
CA ILE A 15 12.19 -21.18 0.37
C ILE A 15 11.22 -20.32 1.16
N ASP A 16 11.57 -20.06 2.43
CA ASP A 16 10.90 -19.09 3.28
C ASP A 16 11.54 -17.71 3.14
N ILE A 17 10.81 -16.80 2.53
CA ILE A 17 11.19 -15.38 2.45
C ILE A 17 10.81 -14.66 3.74
N LEU A 18 9.60 -14.92 4.26
CA LEU A 18 9.18 -14.46 5.59
C LEU A 18 9.47 -15.57 6.61
N ARG A 19 10.14 -15.21 7.69
CA ARG A 19 10.67 -16.14 8.68
C ARG A 19 10.21 -15.79 10.09
N GLY A 20 8.87 -15.88 10.31
CA GLY A 20 8.28 -15.52 11.60
C GLY A 20 8.08 -14.01 11.76
N THR A 21 7.67 -13.35 10.68
CA THR A 21 7.38 -11.90 10.72
C THR A 21 6.19 -11.61 11.61
N THR A 22 6.38 -10.67 12.56
CA THR A 22 5.32 -10.20 13.47
C THR A 22 5.27 -8.67 13.44
N LEU A 23 4.07 -8.11 13.18
CA LEU A 23 3.82 -6.67 13.23
C LEU A 23 2.32 -6.38 13.41
N ASN A 24 2.01 -5.16 13.78
CA ASN A 24 0.63 -4.68 13.84
C ASN A 24 0.49 -3.26 13.25
N VAL A 25 -0.72 -2.94 12.78
CA VAL A 25 -1.11 -1.60 12.33
C VAL A 25 -2.44 -1.24 13.00
N GLN A 26 -2.48 -0.08 13.64
CA GLN A 26 -3.68 0.41 14.31
C GLN A 26 -4.67 1.01 13.30
N SER A 27 -5.90 1.28 13.75
CA SER A 27 -6.91 1.91 12.89
C SER A 27 -6.53 3.35 12.55
N ALA A 28 -6.68 3.72 11.28
CA ALA A 28 -6.35 5.04 10.73
C ALA A 28 -4.88 5.46 10.97
N GLU A 29 -3.97 4.49 10.98
CA GLU A 29 -2.52 4.67 11.08
C GLU A 29 -1.87 4.50 9.71
N ILE A 30 -0.84 5.28 9.40
CA ILE A 30 0.08 5.04 8.28
C ILE A 30 1.32 4.36 8.84
N VAL A 31 1.57 3.14 8.41
CA VAL A 31 2.78 2.39 8.76
C VAL A 31 3.59 2.09 7.51
N THR A 32 4.89 2.36 7.57
CA THR A 32 5.82 2.05 6.48
C THR A 32 6.69 0.85 6.81
N LEU A 33 6.82 -0.05 5.83
CA LEU A 33 7.81 -1.13 5.84
C LEU A 33 9.06 -0.69 5.09
N LEU A 34 10.17 -0.65 5.79
CA LEU A 34 11.49 -0.32 5.27
C LEU A 34 12.38 -1.56 5.26
N GLY A 35 13.50 -1.49 4.54
CA GLY A 35 14.50 -2.54 4.51
C GLY A 35 15.14 -2.70 3.13
N PRO A 36 16.26 -3.43 3.02
CA PRO A 36 16.95 -3.64 1.76
C PRO A 36 16.10 -4.41 0.74
N ASN A 37 16.51 -4.35 -0.53
CA ASN A 37 15.85 -5.12 -1.57
C ASN A 37 15.98 -6.63 -1.29
N GLY A 38 14.90 -7.37 -1.52
CA GLY A 38 14.86 -8.81 -1.27
C GLY A 38 14.63 -9.23 0.19
N CYS A 39 14.51 -8.29 1.15
CA CYS A 39 14.28 -8.65 2.56
C CYS A 39 12.86 -9.16 2.89
N GLY A 40 11.92 -9.14 1.93
CA GLY A 40 10.58 -9.71 2.10
C GLY A 40 9.43 -8.70 2.18
N LYS A 41 9.65 -7.39 1.98
CA LYS A 41 8.61 -6.33 2.09
C LYS A 41 7.38 -6.59 1.20
N SER A 42 7.58 -6.69 -0.12
CA SER A 42 6.48 -6.96 -1.06
C SER A 42 5.90 -8.37 -0.88
N THR A 43 6.71 -9.33 -0.41
CA THR A 43 6.23 -10.66 -0.04
C THR A 43 5.25 -10.58 1.12
N LEU A 44 5.55 -9.76 2.14
CA LEU A 44 4.66 -9.54 3.27
C LEU A 44 3.36 -8.87 2.84
N LEU A 45 3.41 -7.79 2.04
CA LEU A 45 2.20 -7.17 1.49
C LEU A 45 1.35 -8.16 0.68
N LYS A 46 1.98 -8.95 -0.19
CA LYS A 46 1.28 -9.99 -0.98
C LYS A 46 0.67 -11.08 -0.09
N THR A 47 1.32 -11.43 1.01
CA THR A 47 0.78 -12.39 1.99
C THR A 47 -0.42 -11.81 2.73
N ILE A 48 -0.34 -10.57 3.19
CA ILE A 48 -1.47 -9.88 3.82
C ILE A 48 -2.64 -9.76 2.84
N ALA A 49 -2.36 -9.39 1.59
CA ALA A 49 -3.38 -9.27 0.54
C ALA A 49 -4.01 -10.62 0.14
N GLY A 50 -3.31 -11.75 0.34
CA GLY A 50 -3.80 -13.09 -0.03
C GLY A 50 -3.43 -13.53 -1.44
N PHE A 51 -2.42 -12.91 -2.06
CA PHE A 51 -1.76 -13.42 -3.26
C PHE A 51 -0.85 -14.61 -2.94
N LEU A 52 -0.26 -14.58 -1.75
CA LEU A 52 0.49 -15.69 -1.16
C LEU A 52 -0.22 -16.11 0.13
N LEU A 53 -0.36 -17.41 0.33
CA LEU A 53 -0.89 -17.93 1.58
C LEU A 53 0.27 -18.25 2.52
N PRO A 54 0.19 -17.86 3.81
CA PRO A 54 1.21 -18.21 4.78
C PRO A 54 1.22 -19.73 5.01
N ARG A 55 2.41 -20.27 5.21
CA ARG A 55 2.64 -21.67 5.63
C ARG A 55 2.62 -21.83 7.14
N GLY A 56 2.86 -20.77 7.87
CA GLY A 56 2.82 -20.70 9.33
C GLY A 56 2.45 -19.32 9.81
N GLY A 57 2.05 -19.23 11.08
CA GLY A 57 1.58 -17.99 11.66
C GLY A 57 0.17 -17.60 11.22
N GLN A 58 -0.20 -16.36 11.54
CA GLN A 58 -1.57 -15.86 11.28
C GLN A 58 -1.56 -14.44 10.73
N VAL A 59 -2.50 -14.17 9.83
CA VAL A 59 -2.85 -12.84 9.32
C VAL A 59 -4.26 -12.52 9.76
N ARG A 60 -4.44 -11.51 10.59
CA ARG A 60 -5.77 -11.04 11.01
C ARG A 60 -6.03 -9.65 10.47
N LEU A 61 -7.22 -9.44 9.92
CA LEU A 61 -7.73 -8.13 9.53
C LEU A 61 -9.00 -7.86 10.36
N ARG A 62 -9.02 -6.72 11.05
CA ARG A 62 -10.14 -6.35 11.96
C ARG A 62 -10.46 -7.44 13.00
N GLY A 63 -9.41 -8.10 13.49
CA GLY A 63 -9.53 -9.19 14.47
C GLY A 63 -9.96 -10.56 13.90
N GLN A 64 -10.30 -10.65 12.61
CA GLN A 64 -10.67 -11.90 11.94
C GLN A 64 -9.45 -12.56 11.30
N ASP A 65 -9.25 -13.84 11.50
CA ASP A 65 -8.23 -14.61 10.79
C ASP A 65 -8.59 -14.74 9.31
N VAL A 66 -7.72 -14.20 8.47
CA VAL A 66 -7.86 -14.19 7.02
C VAL A 66 -6.68 -14.89 6.33
N SER A 67 -5.89 -15.67 7.06
CA SER A 67 -4.66 -16.31 6.58
C SER A 67 -4.87 -17.11 5.31
N GLN A 68 -5.93 -17.89 5.25
CA GLN A 68 -6.27 -18.76 4.12
C GLN A 68 -7.29 -18.16 3.14
N ILE A 69 -7.63 -16.87 3.30
CA ILE A 69 -8.58 -16.19 2.40
C ILE A 69 -7.82 -15.61 1.21
N PRO A 70 -8.18 -15.97 -0.05
CA PRO A 70 -7.53 -15.43 -1.25
C PRO A 70 -7.90 -13.96 -1.49
N VAL A 71 -7.05 -13.25 -2.24
CA VAL A 71 -7.10 -11.81 -2.47
C VAL A 71 -8.47 -11.29 -2.90
N HIS A 72 -9.13 -11.94 -3.86
CA HIS A 72 -10.44 -11.49 -4.37
C HIS A 72 -11.53 -11.51 -3.29
N ARG A 73 -11.48 -12.43 -2.33
CA ARG A 73 -12.39 -12.45 -1.19
C ARG A 73 -12.02 -11.42 -0.13
N LYS A 74 -10.72 -11.17 0.11
CA LYS A 74 -10.27 -10.11 1.04
C LYS A 74 -10.71 -8.74 0.55
N ILE A 75 -10.54 -8.43 -0.73
CA ILE A 75 -11.01 -7.17 -1.33
C ILE A 75 -12.53 -7.03 -1.16
N ARG A 76 -13.27 -8.08 -1.46
CA ARG A 76 -14.74 -8.03 -1.45
C ARG A 76 -15.36 -7.99 -0.05
N HIS A 77 -14.79 -8.70 0.93
CA HIS A 77 -15.44 -8.97 2.21
C HIS A 77 -14.67 -8.47 3.43
N CYS A 78 -13.37 -8.16 3.31
CA CYS A 78 -12.54 -7.73 4.43
C CYS A 78 -12.18 -6.24 4.38
N GLY A 79 -12.76 -5.47 3.45
CA GLY A 79 -12.49 -4.04 3.32
C GLY A 79 -11.04 -3.72 2.95
N LEU A 80 -10.40 -4.58 2.13
CA LEU A 80 -9.02 -4.44 1.72
C LEU A 80 -8.91 -3.80 0.33
N GLY A 81 -8.06 -2.77 0.20
CA GLY A 81 -7.56 -2.25 -1.07
C GLY A 81 -6.08 -2.60 -1.26
N PHE A 82 -5.65 -2.79 -2.50
CA PHE A 82 -4.25 -3.07 -2.83
C PHE A 82 -3.82 -2.32 -4.08
N VAL A 83 -2.69 -1.62 -3.99
CA VAL A 83 -2.03 -0.94 -5.12
C VAL A 83 -0.67 -1.59 -5.34
N PRO A 84 -0.45 -2.33 -6.42
CA PRO A 84 0.84 -2.94 -6.74
C PRO A 84 1.83 -1.90 -7.28
N GLN A 85 3.13 -2.19 -7.18
CA GLN A 85 4.21 -1.36 -7.68
C GLN A 85 4.14 -1.16 -9.21
N THR A 86 3.88 -2.24 -9.95
CA THR A 86 3.82 -2.24 -11.42
C THR A 86 2.44 -2.68 -11.90
N GLU A 87 2.11 -2.35 -13.16
CA GLU A 87 0.81 -2.70 -13.77
C GLU A 87 -0.38 -2.23 -12.92
N ASN A 88 -0.19 -1.12 -12.22
CA ASN A 88 -1.14 -0.58 -11.27
C ASN A 88 -2.38 0.07 -11.91
N VAL A 89 -2.40 0.24 -13.24
CA VAL A 89 -3.57 0.69 -14.02
C VAL A 89 -3.72 -0.11 -15.30
N PHE A 90 -4.93 -0.20 -15.82
CA PHE A 90 -5.21 -0.79 -17.14
C PHE A 90 -4.97 0.26 -18.23
N SER A 91 -3.77 0.27 -18.81
CA SER A 91 -3.31 1.31 -19.74
C SER A 91 -4.18 1.44 -21.01
N ALA A 92 -4.76 0.33 -21.49
CA ALA A 92 -5.63 0.29 -22.65
C ALA A 92 -7.03 0.85 -22.39
N LEU A 93 -7.47 0.88 -21.12
CA LEU A 93 -8.76 1.38 -20.69
C LEU A 93 -8.71 2.90 -20.42
N THR A 94 -9.85 3.55 -20.50
CA THR A 94 -10.03 4.95 -20.08
C THR A 94 -9.93 5.07 -18.55
N ILE A 95 -9.80 6.30 -18.04
CA ILE A 95 -9.83 6.58 -16.60
C ILE A 95 -11.18 6.14 -16.03
N ARG A 96 -12.28 6.47 -16.70
CA ARG A 96 -13.65 6.01 -16.34
C ARG A 96 -13.70 4.49 -16.18
N GLU A 97 -13.24 3.74 -17.18
CA GLU A 97 -13.26 2.28 -17.16
C GLU A 97 -12.35 1.70 -16.06
N ASN A 98 -11.18 2.30 -15.81
CA ASN A 98 -10.32 1.91 -14.68
C ASN A 98 -11.05 2.04 -13.34
N LEU A 99 -11.76 3.15 -13.11
CA LEU A 99 -12.56 3.36 -11.90
C LEU A 99 -13.72 2.38 -11.82
N GLN A 100 -14.43 2.12 -12.93
CA GLN A 100 -15.50 1.13 -12.99
C GLN A 100 -15.03 -0.28 -12.65
N VAL A 101 -13.84 -0.67 -13.10
CA VAL A 101 -13.22 -1.95 -12.70
C VAL A 101 -12.98 -1.99 -11.19
N GLY A 102 -12.49 -0.89 -10.59
CA GLY A 102 -12.35 -0.77 -9.13
C GLY A 102 -13.67 -0.92 -8.38
N GLY A 103 -14.74 -0.39 -8.94
CA GLY A 103 -16.12 -0.46 -8.41
C GLY A 103 -16.93 -1.68 -8.86
N HIS A 104 -16.33 -2.71 -9.45
CA HIS A 104 -17.03 -3.83 -10.10
C HIS A 104 -18.08 -4.53 -9.19
N TYR A 105 -17.85 -4.57 -7.90
CA TYR A 105 -18.79 -5.20 -6.94
C TYR A 105 -19.83 -4.24 -6.38
N MET A 106 -19.80 -2.95 -6.75
CA MET A 106 -20.71 -1.92 -6.27
C MET A 106 -22.02 -1.89 -7.10
N ALA A 107 -23.09 -1.44 -6.50
CA ALA A 107 -24.28 -1.09 -7.28
C ALA A 107 -23.97 0.06 -8.23
N LYS A 108 -24.59 0.08 -9.43
CA LYS A 108 -24.28 1.08 -10.48
C LYS A 108 -24.39 2.54 -10.00
N ALA A 109 -25.43 2.84 -9.21
CA ALA A 109 -25.62 4.19 -8.67
C ALA A 109 -24.52 4.59 -7.66
N ASP A 110 -24.12 3.66 -6.80
CA ASP A 110 -23.05 3.89 -5.82
C ASP A 110 -21.69 4.01 -6.50
N CYS A 111 -21.43 3.20 -7.53
CA CYS A 111 -20.23 3.30 -8.35
C CYS A 111 -20.12 4.67 -9.03
N ALA A 112 -21.22 5.16 -9.65
CA ALA A 112 -21.25 6.47 -10.29
C ALA A 112 -20.98 7.59 -9.28
N ARG A 113 -21.69 7.59 -8.14
CA ARG A 113 -21.48 8.58 -7.06
C ARG A 113 -20.04 8.57 -6.54
N ARG A 114 -19.46 7.37 -6.33
CA ARG A 114 -18.07 7.25 -5.86
C ARG A 114 -17.07 7.76 -6.89
N MET A 115 -17.30 7.54 -8.18
CA MET A 115 -16.46 8.13 -9.23
C MET A 115 -16.49 9.65 -9.19
N ASP A 116 -17.67 10.25 -9.01
CA ASP A 116 -17.82 11.71 -8.91
C ASP A 116 -17.06 12.26 -7.70
N GLU A 117 -17.15 11.60 -6.53
CA GLU A 117 -16.40 11.96 -5.32
C GLU A 117 -14.89 11.90 -5.57
N LEU A 118 -14.37 10.82 -6.17
CA LEU A 118 -12.95 10.68 -6.46
C LEU A 118 -12.47 11.65 -7.54
N CYS A 119 -13.29 11.98 -8.51
CA CYS A 119 -13.01 13.02 -9.50
C CYS A 119 -12.98 14.42 -8.88
N ALA A 120 -13.84 14.70 -7.90
CA ALA A 120 -13.80 15.94 -7.13
C ALA A 120 -12.53 16.03 -6.26
N LEU A 121 -12.14 14.92 -5.64
CA LEU A 121 -10.93 14.84 -4.82
C LEU A 121 -9.63 14.93 -5.67
N TYR A 122 -9.65 14.30 -6.84
CA TYR A 122 -8.51 14.26 -7.77
C TYR A 122 -8.89 14.89 -9.12
N PRO A 123 -8.83 16.23 -9.29
CA PRO A 123 -9.33 16.93 -10.49
C PRO A 123 -8.69 16.46 -11.80
N ILE A 124 -7.48 15.90 -11.76
CA ILE A 124 -6.80 15.35 -12.94
C ILE A 124 -7.58 14.17 -13.54
N LEU A 125 -8.29 13.38 -12.72
CA LEU A 125 -9.12 12.27 -13.18
C LEU A 125 -10.36 12.80 -13.92
N ALA A 126 -11.00 13.84 -13.39
CA ALA A 126 -12.13 14.50 -14.06
C ALA A 126 -11.71 15.10 -15.40
N LYS A 127 -10.58 15.81 -15.43
CA LYS A 127 -10.07 16.48 -16.65
C LYS A 127 -9.79 15.52 -17.80
N LYS A 128 -9.38 14.28 -17.49
CA LYS A 128 -8.98 13.26 -18.48
C LYS A 128 -9.90 12.05 -18.49
N PHE A 129 -11.14 12.19 -17.98
CA PHE A 129 -12.03 11.09 -17.61
C PHE A 129 -12.25 10.05 -18.72
N ASP A 130 -12.40 10.50 -19.98
CA ASP A 130 -12.58 9.65 -21.15
C ASP A 130 -11.29 9.38 -21.93
N ALA A 131 -10.13 9.89 -21.45
CA ALA A 131 -8.84 9.60 -22.04
C ALA A 131 -8.31 8.23 -21.58
N ARG A 132 -7.51 7.57 -22.41
CA ARG A 132 -6.87 6.31 -22.05
C ARG A 132 -5.81 6.53 -20.98
N ALA A 133 -5.70 5.63 -20.01
CA ALA A 133 -4.70 5.69 -18.94
C ALA A 133 -3.27 5.64 -19.47
N ALA A 134 -3.02 5.08 -20.67
CA ALA A 134 -1.72 5.13 -21.36
C ALA A 134 -1.22 6.56 -21.61
N SER A 135 -2.11 7.55 -21.75
CA SER A 135 -1.75 8.97 -21.99
C SER A 135 -1.38 9.74 -20.72
N MET A 136 -1.49 9.12 -19.55
CA MET A 136 -1.18 9.74 -18.26
C MET A 136 0.33 9.70 -17.98
N SER A 137 0.82 10.71 -17.25
CA SER A 137 2.17 10.68 -16.65
C SER A 137 2.27 9.61 -15.55
N GLY A 138 3.49 9.32 -15.09
CA GLY A 138 3.71 8.36 -14.00
C GLY A 138 2.91 8.68 -12.74
N GLY A 139 2.98 9.94 -12.29
CA GLY A 139 2.24 10.39 -11.10
C GLY A 139 0.72 10.38 -11.29
N GLU A 140 0.24 10.82 -12.47
CA GLU A 140 -1.19 10.74 -12.77
C GLU A 140 -1.69 9.28 -12.76
N ARG A 141 -0.89 8.33 -13.29
CA ARG A 141 -1.22 6.90 -13.20
C ARG A 141 -1.26 6.41 -11.75
N GLN A 142 -0.35 6.91 -10.90
CA GLN A 142 -0.34 6.55 -9.48
C GLN A 142 -1.61 7.05 -8.75
N ILE A 143 -2.03 8.28 -9.04
CA ILE A 143 -3.30 8.82 -8.52
C ILE A 143 -4.50 7.99 -9.03
N LEU A 144 -4.50 7.59 -10.30
CA LEU A 144 -5.56 6.71 -10.83
C LEU A 144 -5.56 5.33 -10.15
N ALA A 145 -4.38 4.74 -9.90
CA ALA A 145 -4.25 3.46 -9.21
C ALA A 145 -4.78 3.55 -7.76
N LEU A 146 -4.44 4.63 -7.07
CA LEU A 146 -4.95 4.93 -5.72
C LEU A 146 -6.48 5.09 -5.76
N ALA A 147 -7.00 5.94 -6.64
CA ALA A 147 -8.44 6.16 -6.79
C ALA A 147 -9.19 4.86 -7.11
N ARG A 148 -8.65 4.02 -8.00
CA ARG A 148 -9.22 2.71 -8.32
C ARG A 148 -9.31 1.80 -7.10
N ALA A 149 -8.26 1.76 -6.27
CA ALA A 149 -8.25 0.96 -5.04
C ALA A 149 -9.22 1.51 -3.98
N LEU A 150 -9.51 2.81 -4.02
CA LEU A 150 -10.45 3.50 -3.12
C LEU A 150 -11.92 3.38 -3.55
N MET A 151 -12.20 2.91 -4.77
CA MET A 151 -13.59 2.76 -5.26
C MET A 151 -14.48 1.98 -4.27
N PRO A 152 -14.09 0.79 -3.76
CA PRO A 152 -14.94 0.01 -2.87
C PRO A 152 -14.97 0.55 -1.41
N ARG A 153 -14.44 1.74 -1.13
CA ARG A 153 -14.31 2.33 0.22
C ARG A 153 -13.62 1.38 1.20
N PRO A 154 -12.36 1.00 0.94
CA PRO A 154 -11.64 0.07 1.80
C PRO A 154 -11.37 0.71 3.17
N GLU A 155 -11.35 -0.12 4.22
CA GLU A 155 -10.90 0.27 5.56
C GLU A 155 -9.39 0.10 5.74
N ILE A 156 -8.77 -0.75 4.89
CA ILE A 156 -7.35 -1.06 4.88
C ILE A 156 -6.83 -0.89 3.45
N LEU A 157 -5.72 -0.17 3.30
CA LEU A 157 -5.05 0.03 2.02
C LEU A 157 -3.59 -0.43 2.11
N LEU A 158 -3.22 -1.33 1.23
CA LEU A 158 -1.84 -1.80 1.07
C LEU A 158 -1.23 -1.16 -0.18
N LEU A 159 -0.05 -0.54 -0.04
CA LEU A 159 0.65 0.16 -1.10
C LEU A 159 2.05 -0.41 -1.29
N ASP A 160 2.36 -0.91 -2.47
CA ASP A 160 3.67 -1.47 -2.81
C ASP A 160 4.47 -0.45 -3.64
N GLU A 161 5.41 0.24 -3.01
CA GLU A 161 6.29 1.28 -3.58
C GLU A 161 5.53 2.35 -4.40
N PRO A 162 4.56 3.07 -3.79
CA PRO A 162 3.74 4.03 -4.53
C PRO A 162 4.51 5.21 -5.12
N SER A 163 5.73 5.48 -4.66
CA SER A 163 6.58 6.57 -5.17
C SER A 163 7.62 6.13 -6.21
N ALA A 164 7.69 4.84 -6.54
CA ALA A 164 8.74 4.31 -7.41
C ALA A 164 8.77 4.99 -8.79
N GLY A 165 9.95 5.48 -9.18
CA GLY A 165 10.18 6.11 -10.50
C GLY A 165 9.55 7.49 -10.66
N LEU A 166 9.06 8.13 -9.61
CA LEU A 166 8.51 9.47 -9.65
C LEU A 166 9.56 10.54 -9.40
N SER A 167 9.38 11.73 -10.01
CA SER A 167 10.19 12.89 -9.66
C SER A 167 9.84 13.40 -8.26
N PRO A 168 10.75 14.11 -7.55
CA PRO A 168 10.50 14.57 -6.18
C PRO A 168 9.19 15.34 -6.01
N LYS A 169 8.87 16.24 -6.94
CA LYS A 169 7.62 17.01 -6.89
C LYS A 169 6.39 16.10 -6.95
N VAL A 170 6.38 15.14 -7.87
CA VAL A 170 5.24 14.23 -8.08
C VAL A 170 5.11 13.24 -6.93
N LEU A 171 6.24 12.82 -6.34
CA LEU A 171 6.26 11.99 -5.14
C LEU A 171 5.52 12.67 -3.98
N HIS A 172 5.77 13.97 -3.73
CA HIS A 172 5.05 14.71 -2.70
C HIS A 172 3.54 14.77 -2.98
N GLU A 173 3.13 15.01 -4.23
CA GLU A 173 1.70 15.00 -4.60
C GLU A 173 1.02 13.65 -4.31
N VAL A 174 1.72 12.53 -4.56
CA VAL A 174 1.22 11.18 -4.24
C VAL A 174 1.16 10.96 -2.72
N PHE A 175 2.17 11.37 -1.98
CA PHE A 175 2.19 11.23 -0.53
C PHE A 175 1.14 12.10 0.15
N ASP A 176 0.91 13.31 -0.32
CA ASP A 176 -0.18 14.18 0.15
C ASP A 176 -1.55 13.51 -0.10
N ALA A 177 -1.73 12.85 -1.24
CA ALA A 177 -2.94 12.09 -1.52
C ALA A 177 -3.12 10.91 -0.56
N ILE A 178 -2.05 10.20 -0.20
CA ILE A 178 -2.07 9.09 0.78
C ILE A 178 -2.45 9.61 2.18
N VAL A 179 -1.84 10.70 2.62
CA VAL A 179 -2.18 11.36 3.91
C VAL A 179 -3.65 11.79 3.92
N HIS A 180 -4.11 12.40 2.82
CA HIS A 180 -5.49 12.85 2.70
C HIS A 180 -6.49 11.67 2.84
N VAL A 181 -6.20 10.53 2.23
CA VAL A 181 -7.03 9.31 2.34
C VAL A 181 -7.11 8.83 3.80
N ARG A 182 -5.98 8.78 4.52
CA ARG A 182 -5.97 8.44 5.95
C ARG A 182 -6.82 9.42 6.75
N ASP A 183 -6.64 10.72 6.54
CA ASP A 183 -7.24 11.76 7.38
C ASP A 183 -8.75 11.90 7.13
N GLN A 184 -9.18 11.87 5.88
CA GLN A 184 -10.59 12.11 5.51
C GLN A 184 -11.43 10.84 5.52
N GLU A 185 -10.90 9.72 5.05
CA GLU A 185 -11.65 8.46 4.96
C GLU A 185 -11.32 7.50 6.11
N ARG A 186 -10.40 7.87 7.02
CA ARG A 186 -9.96 7.06 8.16
C ARG A 186 -9.41 5.69 7.77
N VAL A 187 -8.86 5.60 6.57
CA VAL A 187 -8.27 4.37 6.04
C VAL A 187 -6.97 4.04 6.79
N THR A 188 -6.80 2.78 7.16
CA THR A 188 -5.55 2.26 7.72
C THR A 188 -4.61 1.91 6.58
N ILE A 189 -3.39 2.41 6.60
CA ILE A 189 -2.45 2.27 5.48
C ILE A 189 -1.19 1.53 5.92
N LEU A 190 -0.86 0.48 5.20
CA LEU A 190 0.44 -0.19 5.28
C LEU A 190 1.12 -0.06 3.93
N MET A 191 2.25 0.61 3.87
CA MET A 191 3.00 0.79 2.63
C MET A 191 4.43 0.24 2.72
N VAL A 192 4.93 -0.23 1.60
CA VAL A 192 6.34 -0.52 1.37
C VAL A 192 6.94 0.64 0.62
N GLU A 193 8.10 1.12 1.01
CA GLU A 193 8.82 2.19 0.30
C GLU A 193 10.33 1.97 0.29
N GLN A 194 10.95 2.45 -0.81
CA GLN A 194 12.40 2.56 -0.92
C GLN A 194 12.90 3.93 -0.47
N ASN A 195 12.12 4.99 -0.74
CA ASN A 195 12.44 6.34 -0.29
C ASN A 195 12.07 6.51 1.18
N ALA A 196 12.92 5.94 2.05
CA ALA A 196 12.64 5.86 3.47
C ALA A 196 12.45 7.23 4.14
N MET A 197 13.23 8.26 3.74
CA MET A 197 13.12 9.61 4.30
C MET A 197 11.74 10.21 4.08
N GLU A 198 11.26 10.17 2.85
CA GLU A 198 9.97 10.76 2.50
C GLU A 198 8.80 9.94 3.06
N ALA A 199 8.93 8.61 3.05
CA ALA A 199 7.92 7.73 3.63
C ALA A 199 7.76 7.92 5.14
N LEU A 200 8.87 8.06 5.87
CA LEU A 200 8.83 8.31 7.32
C LEU A 200 8.21 9.67 7.68
N ARG A 201 8.29 10.68 6.80
CA ARG A 201 7.67 12.01 7.04
C ARG A 201 6.15 11.95 7.13
N ILE A 202 5.52 11.03 6.41
CA ILE A 202 4.07 10.88 6.39
C ILE A 202 3.55 9.75 7.27
N SER A 203 4.45 8.93 7.83
CA SER A 203 4.10 7.77 8.63
C SER A 203 4.00 8.09 10.11
N ASP A 204 3.12 7.38 10.80
CA ASP A 204 3.03 7.40 12.27
C ASP A 204 4.11 6.49 12.87
N ARG A 205 4.28 5.29 12.29
CA ARG A 205 5.28 4.27 12.70
C ARG A 205 5.93 3.61 11.49
N ALA A 206 7.06 2.95 11.75
CA ALA A 206 7.64 2.09 10.73
C ALA A 206 8.21 0.80 11.33
N TYR A 207 8.34 -0.19 10.45
CA TYR A 207 9.06 -1.45 10.69
C TYR A 207 10.19 -1.57 9.68
N VAL A 208 11.35 -1.96 10.16
CA VAL A 208 12.49 -2.29 9.31
C VAL A 208 12.59 -3.81 9.21
N LEU A 209 12.45 -4.33 8.01
CA LEU A 209 12.60 -5.75 7.72
C LEU A 209 14.04 -6.06 7.33
N SER A 210 14.56 -7.16 7.86
CA SER A 210 15.83 -7.75 7.47
C SER A 210 15.68 -9.26 7.41
N MET A 211 16.11 -9.88 6.32
CA MET A 211 16.12 -11.35 6.14
C MET A 211 14.78 -12.05 6.48
N GLY A 212 13.67 -11.41 6.17
CA GLY A 212 12.33 -11.97 6.37
C GLY A 212 11.77 -11.84 7.78
N ALA A 213 12.39 -11.05 8.65
CA ALA A 213 11.91 -10.77 10.00
C ALA A 213 11.95 -9.26 10.29
N VAL A 214 11.22 -8.83 11.32
CA VAL A 214 11.29 -7.45 11.82
C VAL A 214 12.57 -7.29 12.64
N ALA A 215 13.45 -6.41 12.20
CA ALA A 215 14.70 -6.10 12.88
C ALA A 215 14.58 -4.88 13.83
N LEU A 216 13.73 -3.90 13.45
CA LEU A 216 13.52 -2.67 14.22
C LEU A 216 12.10 -2.17 14.00
N THR A 217 11.53 -1.53 15.01
CA THR A 217 10.26 -0.81 14.93
C THR A 217 10.29 0.40 15.84
N GLY A 218 9.56 1.46 15.47
CA GLY A 218 9.46 2.67 16.28
C GLY A 218 8.53 3.70 15.65
N ARG A 219 8.37 4.83 16.33
CA ARG A 219 7.70 6.00 15.78
C ARG A 219 8.53 6.54 14.60
N ALA A 220 7.85 6.93 13.53
CA ALA A 220 8.54 7.38 12.32
C ALA A 220 9.49 8.57 12.58
N GLN A 221 9.09 9.52 13.43
CA GLN A 221 9.92 10.66 13.81
C GLN A 221 11.19 10.26 14.57
N GLU A 222 11.11 9.24 15.44
CA GLU A 222 12.28 8.72 16.19
C GLU A 222 13.25 8.03 15.22
N LEU A 223 12.72 7.23 14.30
CA LEU A 223 13.52 6.54 13.28
C LEU A 223 14.21 7.49 12.29
N LEU A 224 13.59 8.64 11.98
CA LEU A 224 14.22 9.70 11.18
C LEU A 224 15.46 10.30 11.84
N GLN A 225 15.53 10.28 13.18
CA GLN A 225 16.66 10.83 13.97
C GLN A 225 17.68 9.77 14.35
N ASP A 226 17.37 8.48 14.20
CA ASP A 226 18.26 7.38 14.54
C ASP A 226 19.42 7.29 13.53
N GLU A 227 20.66 7.45 14.02
CA GLU A 227 21.88 7.42 13.19
C GLU A 227 22.05 6.09 12.46
N LYS A 228 21.76 4.96 13.12
CA LYS A 228 21.88 3.62 12.50
C LYS A 228 20.87 3.43 11.38
N VAL A 229 19.64 3.90 11.56
CA VAL A 229 18.61 3.88 10.52
C VAL A 229 19.03 4.78 9.36
N ARG A 230 19.58 5.96 9.66
CA ARG A 230 20.11 6.88 8.65
C ARG A 230 21.25 6.29 7.83
N GLU A 231 22.24 5.68 8.47
CA GLU A 231 23.37 5.05 7.77
C GLU A 231 22.94 3.87 6.91
N LEU A 232 22.09 2.97 7.45
CA LEU A 232 21.73 1.72 6.79
C LEU A 232 20.64 1.86 5.73
N TYR A 233 19.69 2.81 5.92
CA TYR A 233 18.45 2.87 5.11
C TYR A 233 18.14 4.24 4.52
N LEU A 234 18.77 5.32 5.01
CA LEU A 234 18.47 6.68 4.58
C LEU A 234 19.58 7.33 3.74
N GLY A 235 20.66 6.58 3.43
CA GLY A 235 21.76 7.05 2.58
C GLY A 235 22.63 8.13 3.22
N GLY A 236 22.59 8.28 4.53
CA GLY A 236 23.44 9.19 5.27
C GLY A 236 24.87 8.65 5.38
N ARG A 237 25.81 9.16 4.59
CA ARG A 237 27.23 9.09 4.97
C ARG A 237 27.40 10.03 6.15
N ALA A 238 27.87 9.51 7.29
CA ALA A 238 28.44 10.35 8.32
C ALA A 238 29.60 11.15 7.68
N HIS A 239 29.52 12.47 7.74
CA HIS A 239 30.64 13.35 7.51
C HIS A 239 31.32 13.64 8.85
#